data_3e052ef6dd77c63c216ecb0db80ce830
#
_entry.id   3e052ef6dd77c63c216ecb0db80ce830
#
_cell.length_a   1.000
_cell.length_b   1.000
_cell.length_c   1.000
_cell.angle_alpha   90.00
_cell.angle_beta   90.00
_cell.angle_gamma   90.00
#
_symmetry.space_group_name_H-M   'P 1'
#
loop_
_entity.id
_entity.type
_entity.pdbx_description
1 polymer ?
#
loop_
_entity_poly.entity_id
_entity_poly.type
_entity_poly.pdbx_seq_one_letter_code
_entity_poly.pdbx_strand_id
1 'polypeptide(L)'
;MSGPDEPFHNLEKVLDELIERGYNTIRICAAPILLYGDLGVAANALAISSMGGAVGEGTRWYNPRGGITIDLQSRLFELLALAKKKSVWVILSSWEYQQSPAFSETSDWNDALMDIPPGMRFEVLAQCWVRMLEEIKARGLRDVIAYVELHNEVDLSLVGVNGRWTDSDHWDRKTSMEDAIGLLRSAHPDLLHTTSYGIPPFLHMDTAPSNSQVAHHHLYVYGVLQALFDWSQIRAEPPVYPTAEMKSLLRPDAPDFDTYRAGVKAWTLDATITPLSYLYASDYANGAAWDAWLYRNYALHELEMRRGIDYRLSAISTWSKLHGVPAVIGEGWVGFTPAASEFEDGPIGQEITQYAVQSARELDFWGIVVGSNRAPHHSGWSDISHQLSINEEFIHGGTRE
;
A
#
# COMPACT_ATOMS: atom_id res chain seq x y z
N MET A 1 -2.86 -6.96 -11.57
CA MET A 1 -3.44 -6.50 -12.86
C MET A 1 -2.32 -6.15 -13.85
N SER A 2 -1.58 -7.15 -14.34
CA SER A 2 -0.41 -6.92 -15.20
C SER A 2 -0.59 -7.57 -16.56
N GLY A 3 -0.32 -6.82 -17.62
CA GLY A 3 -0.28 -7.31 -19.00
C GLY A 3 1.08 -7.92 -19.38
N PRO A 4 1.19 -8.46 -20.58
CA PRO A 4 2.46 -8.92 -21.13
C PRO A 4 3.53 -7.84 -21.01
N ASP A 5 4.75 -8.23 -20.66
CA ASP A 5 5.91 -7.34 -20.46
C ASP A 5 5.79 -6.33 -19.29
N GLU A 6 4.76 -6.48 -18.46
CA GLU A 6 4.61 -5.70 -17.23
C GLU A 6 5.16 -6.45 -15.99
N PRO A 7 5.54 -5.72 -14.91
CA PRO A 7 6.32 -6.25 -13.78
C PRO A 7 5.78 -7.52 -13.14
N PHE A 8 4.44 -7.66 -13.02
CA PHE A 8 3.81 -8.78 -12.32
C PHE A 8 3.09 -9.75 -13.24
N HIS A 9 3.38 -9.74 -14.55
CA HIS A 9 2.74 -10.64 -15.51
C HIS A 9 3.12 -12.11 -15.26
N ASN A 10 4.40 -12.39 -15.10
CA ASN A 10 4.90 -13.73 -14.80
C ASN A 10 4.99 -13.94 -13.28
N LEU A 11 3.95 -14.52 -12.69
CA LEU A 11 3.84 -14.71 -11.25
C LEU A 11 4.92 -15.66 -10.69
N GLU A 12 5.31 -16.70 -11.44
CA GLU A 12 6.35 -17.61 -10.99
C GLU A 12 7.71 -16.92 -10.88
N LYS A 13 8.06 -16.11 -11.89
CA LYS A 13 9.28 -15.29 -11.88
C LYS A 13 9.28 -14.30 -10.71
N VAL A 14 8.16 -13.61 -10.47
CA VAL A 14 8.04 -12.63 -9.35
C VAL A 14 8.30 -13.30 -8.01
N LEU A 15 7.72 -14.49 -7.78
CA LEU A 15 7.94 -15.21 -6.52
C LEU A 15 9.38 -15.74 -6.39
N ASP A 16 10.01 -16.18 -7.49
CA ASP A 16 11.42 -16.58 -7.47
C ASP A 16 12.34 -15.40 -7.13
N GLU A 17 12.11 -14.26 -7.75
CA GLU A 17 12.86 -13.03 -7.48
C GLU A 17 12.64 -12.52 -6.04
N LEU A 18 11.44 -12.70 -5.48
CA LEU A 18 11.12 -12.38 -4.09
C LEU A 18 11.95 -13.25 -3.13
N ILE A 19 11.98 -14.57 -3.38
CA ILE A 19 12.75 -15.52 -2.56
C ILE A 19 14.26 -15.23 -2.65
N GLU A 20 14.77 -14.93 -3.84
CA GLU A 20 16.18 -14.57 -4.06
C GLU A 20 16.60 -13.37 -3.20
N ARG A 21 15.69 -12.46 -2.89
CA ARG A 21 15.91 -11.27 -2.06
C ARG A 21 15.66 -11.50 -0.56
N GLY A 22 15.44 -12.76 -0.17
CA GLY A 22 15.23 -13.13 1.23
C GLY A 22 13.82 -12.89 1.78
N TYR A 23 12.86 -12.51 0.93
CA TYR A 23 11.47 -12.40 1.36
C TYR A 23 10.81 -13.78 1.45
N ASN A 24 9.94 -13.95 2.41
CA ASN A 24 9.15 -15.16 2.63
C ASN A 24 7.63 -14.91 2.54
N THR A 25 7.23 -13.67 2.36
CA THR A 25 5.82 -13.24 2.38
C THR A 25 5.56 -12.20 1.31
N ILE A 26 4.39 -12.26 0.68
CA ILE A 26 3.88 -11.23 -0.23
C ILE A 26 2.53 -10.73 0.26
N ARG A 27 2.29 -9.42 0.17
CA ARG A 27 1.00 -8.79 0.44
C ARG A 27 0.35 -8.39 -0.88
N ILE A 28 -0.92 -8.75 -1.07
CA ILE A 28 -1.64 -8.53 -2.33
C ILE A 28 -3.02 -7.94 -2.12
N CYS A 29 -3.50 -7.17 -3.13
CA CYS A 29 -4.89 -6.75 -3.25
C CYS A 29 -5.70 -7.88 -3.91
N ALA A 30 -6.65 -8.45 -3.19
CA ALA A 30 -7.45 -9.59 -3.65
C ALA A 30 -8.83 -9.19 -4.21
N ALA A 31 -9.27 -7.94 -4.08
CA ALA A 31 -10.53 -7.39 -4.57
C ALA A 31 -11.77 -8.25 -4.22
N PRO A 32 -12.05 -8.48 -2.92
CA PRO A 32 -13.12 -9.37 -2.50
C PRO A 32 -14.52 -8.92 -2.91
N ILE A 33 -14.81 -7.61 -2.95
CA ILE A 33 -16.13 -7.11 -3.34
C ILE A 33 -16.34 -7.30 -4.84
N LEU A 34 -15.34 -7.01 -5.68
CA LEU A 34 -15.42 -7.26 -7.12
C LEU A 34 -15.69 -8.74 -7.42
N LEU A 35 -14.99 -9.65 -6.71
CA LEU A 35 -15.08 -11.08 -6.97
C LEU A 35 -16.34 -11.74 -6.38
N TYR A 36 -16.86 -11.24 -5.26
CA TYR A 36 -17.92 -11.91 -4.47
C TYR A 36 -19.07 -11.00 -4.06
N GLY A 37 -19.08 -9.73 -4.47
CA GLY A 37 -20.08 -8.74 -4.08
C GLY A 37 -21.30 -8.65 -5.02
N ASP A 38 -21.37 -9.47 -6.08
CA ASP A 38 -22.45 -9.45 -7.07
C ASP A 38 -22.70 -8.05 -7.67
N LEU A 39 -21.61 -7.32 -7.96
CA LEU A 39 -21.65 -5.93 -8.47
C LEU A 39 -22.17 -5.80 -9.91
N GLY A 40 -22.43 -6.89 -10.61
CA GLY A 40 -22.75 -6.88 -12.05
C GLY A 40 -21.53 -6.61 -12.95
N VAL A 41 -20.34 -6.50 -12.40
CA VAL A 41 -19.08 -6.32 -13.12
C VAL A 41 -18.40 -7.68 -13.36
N ALA A 42 -17.99 -7.93 -14.60
CA ALA A 42 -17.41 -9.21 -15.01
C ALA A 42 -15.95 -9.33 -14.53
N ALA A 43 -15.73 -9.84 -13.31
CA ALA A 43 -14.39 -10.02 -12.74
C ALA A 43 -13.53 -11.05 -13.49
N ASN A 44 -14.17 -11.99 -14.22
CA ASN A 44 -13.49 -12.98 -15.08
C ASN A 44 -13.14 -12.45 -16.47
N ALA A 45 -13.54 -11.23 -16.79
CA ALA A 45 -13.26 -10.55 -18.06
C ALA A 45 -13.07 -9.05 -17.83
N LEU A 46 -12.35 -8.68 -16.76
CA LEU A 46 -12.14 -7.29 -16.39
C LEU A 46 -11.20 -6.61 -17.40
N ALA A 47 -11.71 -5.61 -18.08
CA ALA A 47 -10.92 -4.76 -18.96
C ALA A 47 -10.11 -3.76 -18.13
N ILE A 48 -8.79 -3.77 -18.31
CA ILE A 48 -7.84 -2.90 -17.61
C ILE A 48 -7.41 -1.76 -18.50
N SER A 49 -7.42 -0.58 -17.95
CA SER A 49 -6.91 0.66 -18.54
C SER A 49 -5.86 1.27 -17.64
N SER A 50 -5.03 2.15 -18.16
CA SER A 50 -4.28 3.09 -17.32
C SER A 50 -5.23 4.16 -16.77
N MET A 51 -4.79 4.93 -15.79
CA MET A 51 -5.59 6.04 -15.23
C MET A 51 -5.89 7.15 -16.25
N GLY A 52 -5.28 7.12 -17.43
CA GLY A 52 -5.46 8.06 -18.54
C GLY A 52 -4.16 8.25 -19.30
N GLY A 53 -3.89 7.46 -20.33
CA GLY A 53 -2.63 7.49 -21.07
C GLY A 53 -1.43 7.22 -20.16
N ALA A 54 -0.47 8.14 -20.09
CA ALA A 54 0.72 8.05 -19.25
C ALA A 54 0.54 8.56 -17.81
N VAL A 55 -0.69 8.79 -17.36
CA VAL A 55 -0.97 9.34 -16.03
C VAL A 55 -0.65 8.33 -14.94
N GLY A 56 0.20 8.73 -13.99
CA GLY A 56 0.58 7.91 -12.83
C GLY A 56 1.75 6.96 -13.08
N GLU A 57 2.31 6.88 -14.28
CA GLU A 57 3.44 5.99 -14.61
C GLU A 57 4.73 6.37 -13.85
N GLY A 58 4.88 7.64 -13.48
CA GLY A 58 6.02 8.13 -12.70
C GLY A 58 5.91 7.91 -11.20
N THR A 59 4.84 7.30 -10.71
CA THR A 59 4.68 6.95 -9.30
C THR A 59 5.42 5.66 -8.95
N ARG A 60 5.76 5.47 -7.66
CA ARG A 60 6.44 4.25 -7.22
C ARG A 60 5.53 3.05 -7.13
N TRP A 61 4.24 3.23 -6.87
CA TRP A 61 3.31 2.11 -6.94
C TRP A 61 3.01 1.73 -8.39
N TYR A 62 2.71 0.46 -8.59
CA TYR A 62 2.47 -0.05 -9.93
C TYR A 62 1.22 0.55 -10.57
N ASN A 63 1.39 1.10 -11.76
CA ASN A 63 0.31 1.57 -12.63
C ASN A 63 0.30 0.71 -13.92
N PRO A 64 -0.72 -0.15 -14.15
CA PRO A 64 -0.81 -0.95 -15.36
C PRO A 64 -1.00 -0.05 -16.58
N ARG A 65 -0.37 -0.44 -17.70
CA ARG A 65 -0.53 0.28 -18.97
C ARG A 65 -1.91 0.14 -19.57
N GLY A 66 -2.62 -0.93 -19.24
CA GLY A 66 -3.94 -1.22 -19.77
C GLY A 66 -3.95 -1.85 -21.16
N GLY A 67 -5.13 -1.80 -21.80
CA GLY A 67 -5.34 -2.43 -23.12
C GLY A 67 -5.43 -3.96 -23.07
N ILE A 68 -5.70 -4.53 -21.89
CA ILE A 68 -5.81 -5.97 -21.66
C ILE A 68 -7.15 -6.30 -20.99
N THR A 69 -7.55 -7.55 -21.14
CA THR A 69 -8.65 -8.14 -20.35
C THR A 69 -8.09 -9.27 -19.51
N ILE A 70 -8.43 -9.31 -18.23
CA ILE A 70 -7.95 -10.33 -17.31
C ILE A 70 -9.09 -11.06 -16.62
N ASP A 71 -8.88 -12.33 -16.33
CA ASP A 71 -9.65 -13.09 -15.34
C ASP A 71 -8.98 -12.92 -13.99
N LEU A 72 -9.48 -11.98 -13.18
CA LEU A 72 -8.88 -11.63 -11.90
C LEU A 72 -8.95 -12.79 -10.90
N GLN A 73 -10.05 -13.56 -10.93
CA GLN A 73 -10.23 -14.71 -10.06
C GLN A 73 -9.21 -15.81 -10.38
N SER A 74 -9.07 -16.17 -11.65
CA SER A 74 -8.09 -17.17 -12.07
C SER A 74 -6.65 -16.74 -11.72
N ARG A 75 -6.31 -15.47 -11.89
CA ARG A 75 -4.98 -14.94 -11.53
C ARG A 75 -4.73 -14.99 -10.03
N LEU A 76 -5.72 -14.69 -9.21
CA LEU A 76 -5.59 -14.80 -7.75
C LEU A 76 -5.27 -16.25 -7.34
N PHE A 77 -6.04 -17.22 -7.84
CA PHE A 77 -5.82 -18.63 -7.49
C PHE A 77 -4.52 -19.20 -8.06
N GLU A 78 -4.09 -18.75 -9.24
CA GLU A 78 -2.76 -19.07 -9.78
C GLU A 78 -1.65 -18.58 -8.82
N LEU A 79 -1.73 -17.33 -8.37
CA LEU A 79 -0.77 -16.79 -7.41
C LEU A 79 -0.74 -17.60 -6.10
N LEU A 80 -1.89 -17.91 -5.53
CA LEU A 80 -1.98 -18.69 -4.29
C LEU A 80 -1.40 -20.10 -4.45
N ALA A 81 -1.66 -20.75 -5.59
CA ALA A 81 -1.12 -22.07 -5.89
C ALA A 81 0.41 -22.04 -6.05
N LEU A 82 0.94 -21.03 -6.73
CA LEU A 82 2.39 -20.84 -6.88
C LEU A 82 3.05 -20.49 -5.54
N ALA A 83 2.44 -19.63 -4.74
CA ALA A 83 2.92 -19.30 -3.40
C ALA A 83 3.00 -20.54 -2.50
N LYS A 84 1.96 -21.40 -2.54
CA LYS A 84 1.98 -22.70 -1.84
C LYS A 84 3.12 -23.60 -2.32
N LYS A 85 3.30 -23.73 -3.64
CA LYS A 85 4.39 -24.54 -4.24
C LYS A 85 5.77 -24.04 -3.79
N LYS A 86 5.94 -22.74 -3.63
CA LYS A 86 7.21 -22.06 -3.31
C LYS A 86 7.39 -21.78 -1.81
N SER A 87 6.43 -22.15 -0.97
CA SER A 87 6.44 -21.87 0.49
C SER A 87 6.53 -20.38 0.82
N VAL A 88 5.85 -19.55 0.04
CA VAL A 88 5.71 -18.10 0.29
C VAL A 88 4.36 -17.84 0.95
N TRP A 89 4.36 -17.12 2.05
CA TRP A 89 3.13 -16.71 2.73
C TRP A 89 2.45 -15.56 1.98
N VAL A 90 1.12 -15.50 2.06
CA VAL A 90 0.33 -14.44 1.43
C VAL A 90 -0.50 -13.70 2.48
N ILE A 91 -0.35 -12.38 2.54
CA ILE A 91 -1.25 -11.49 3.23
C ILE A 91 -2.28 -11.01 2.21
N LEU A 92 -3.56 -11.31 2.48
CA LEU A 92 -4.66 -10.86 1.62
C LEU A 92 -5.19 -9.52 2.12
N SER A 93 -5.28 -8.52 1.24
CA SER A 93 -5.80 -7.19 1.51
C SER A 93 -6.80 -6.74 0.44
N SER A 94 -7.53 -5.65 0.68
CA SER A 94 -8.37 -4.97 -0.29
C SER A 94 -7.95 -3.50 -0.42
N TRP A 95 -7.86 -3.01 -1.67
CA TRP A 95 -7.67 -1.59 -2.01
C TRP A 95 -8.85 -1.04 -2.82
N GLU A 96 -10.02 -1.67 -2.72
CA GLU A 96 -11.16 -1.33 -3.57
C GLU A 96 -11.70 0.08 -3.35
N TYR A 97 -11.71 0.54 -2.09
CA TYR A 97 -12.08 1.90 -1.72
C TYR A 97 -10.91 2.90 -1.70
N GLN A 98 -9.77 2.54 -2.29
CA GLN A 98 -8.57 3.40 -2.27
C GLN A 98 -8.09 3.76 -3.68
N GLN A 99 -7.97 2.78 -4.60
CA GLN A 99 -7.52 3.05 -5.96
C GLN A 99 -7.75 1.92 -6.97
N SER A 100 -8.09 0.70 -6.55
CA SER A 100 -8.17 -0.44 -7.49
C SER A 100 -9.13 -0.20 -8.66
N PRO A 101 -10.33 0.39 -8.47
CA PRO A 101 -11.25 0.65 -9.57
C PRO A 101 -10.74 1.65 -10.61
N ALA A 102 -9.83 2.56 -10.23
CA ALA A 102 -9.27 3.58 -11.13
C ALA A 102 -8.55 2.98 -12.35
N PHE A 103 -8.15 1.71 -12.27
CA PHE A 103 -7.48 0.98 -13.35
C PHE A 103 -8.44 0.20 -14.25
N SER A 104 -9.74 0.26 -14.04
CA SER A 104 -10.74 -0.31 -14.95
C SER A 104 -10.91 0.53 -16.20
N GLU A 105 -11.38 -0.10 -17.30
CA GLU A 105 -11.69 0.62 -18.53
C GLU A 105 -12.93 1.52 -18.36
N THR A 106 -13.92 1.09 -17.55
CA THR A 106 -15.15 1.81 -17.26
C THR A 106 -15.30 2.11 -15.77
N SER A 107 -16.22 3.04 -15.43
CA SER A 107 -16.52 3.40 -14.04
C SER A 107 -17.38 2.37 -13.30
N ASP A 108 -17.89 1.33 -13.97
CA ASP A 108 -18.90 0.42 -13.43
C ASP A 108 -18.52 -0.17 -12.07
N TRP A 109 -17.25 -0.55 -11.91
CA TRP A 109 -16.75 -1.05 -10.60
C TRP A 109 -16.78 0.02 -9.53
N ASN A 110 -16.29 1.23 -9.84
CA ASN A 110 -16.30 2.34 -8.89
C ASN A 110 -17.73 2.75 -8.53
N ASP A 111 -18.61 2.88 -9.53
CA ASP A 111 -20.00 3.27 -9.33
C ASP A 111 -20.72 2.27 -8.43
N ALA A 112 -20.57 0.98 -8.69
CA ALA A 112 -21.15 -0.08 -7.87
C ALA A 112 -20.62 -0.10 -6.42
N LEU A 113 -19.33 0.22 -6.20
CA LEU A 113 -18.78 0.38 -4.86
C LEU A 113 -19.35 1.60 -4.13
N MET A 114 -19.49 2.73 -4.84
CA MET A 114 -20.02 3.96 -4.27
C MET A 114 -21.51 3.88 -3.94
N ASP A 115 -22.27 3.04 -4.64
CA ASP A 115 -23.67 2.73 -4.32
C ASP A 115 -23.85 2.01 -2.98
N ILE A 116 -22.80 1.37 -2.47
CA ILE A 116 -22.83 0.77 -1.14
C ILE A 116 -22.75 1.91 -0.08
N PRO A 117 -23.80 2.06 0.76
CA PRO A 117 -23.79 3.10 1.78
C PRO A 117 -22.54 3.03 2.69
N PRO A 118 -21.89 4.15 3.02
CA PRO A 118 -20.66 4.16 3.82
C PRO A 118 -20.77 3.38 5.14
N GLY A 119 -21.94 3.43 5.81
CA GLY A 119 -22.18 2.68 7.05
C GLY A 119 -22.23 1.15 6.89
N MET A 120 -22.34 0.65 5.65
CA MET A 120 -22.42 -0.79 5.37
C MET A 120 -21.16 -1.35 4.71
N ARG A 121 -20.22 -0.50 4.30
CA ARG A 121 -19.06 -0.93 3.50
C ARG A 121 -18.19 -1.95 4.21
N PHE A 122 -17.94 -1.78 5.52
CA PHE A 122 -17.18 -2.75 6.32
C PHE A 122 -17.89 -4.11 6.41
N GLU A 123 -19.21 -4.13 6.60
CA GLU A 123 -19.98 -5.35 6.67
C GLU A 123 -19.99 -6.09 5.32
N VAL A 124 -20.30 -5.39 4.22
CA VAL A 124 -20.31 -5.97 2.87
C VAL A 124 -18.92 -6.52 2.53
N LEU A 125 -17.87 -5.78 2.84
CA LEU A 125 -16.48 -6.20 2.60
C LEU A 125 -16.16 -7.49 3.38
N ALA A 126 -16.56 -7.57 4.66
CA ALA A 126 -16.37 -8.77 5.47
C ALA A 126 -17.15 -9.98 4.92
N GLN A 127 -18.40 -9.78 4.48
CA GLN A 127 -19.18 -10.85 3.85
C GLN A 127 -18.55 -11.37 2.56
N CYS A 128 -17.98 -10.48 1.74
CA CYS A 128 -17.24 -10.87 0.52
C CYS A 128 -15.95 -11.63 0.85
N TRP A 129 -15.23 -11.20 1.89
CA TRP A 129 -14.08 -11.95 2.40
C TRP A 129 -14.45 -13.35 2.88
N VAL A 130 -15.56 -13.52 3.60
CA VAL A 130 -16.03 -14.86 4.03
C VAL A 130 -16.19 -15.77 2.81
N ARG A 131 -16.90 -15.32 1.76
CA ARG A 131 -17.11 -16.11 0.53
C ARG A 131 -15.79 -16.46 -0.17
N MET A 132 -14.88 -15.49 -0.27
CA MET A 132 -13.55 -15.72 -0.87
C MET A 132 -12.75 -16.76 -0.09
N LEU A 133 -12.73 -16.68 1.23
CA LEU A 133 -11.97 -17.58 2.09
C LEU A 133 -12.57 -19.00 2.08
N GLU A 134 -13.89 -19.15 1.93
CA GLU A 134 -14.54 -20.45 1.71
C GLU A 134 -14.05 -21.10 0.41
N GLU A 135 -13.95 -20.34 -0.68
CA GLU A 135 -13.44 -20.87 -1.95
C GLU A 135 -11.93 -21.18 -1.87
N ILE A 136 -11.13 -20.33 -1.25
CA ILE A 136 -9.69 -20.61 -1.01
C ILE A 136 -9.54 -21.94 -0.23
N LYS A 137 -10.36 -22.15 0.79
CA LYS A 137 -10.39 -23.38 1.58
C LYS A 137 -10.80 -24.59 0.74
N ALA A 138 -11.87 -24.46 -0.05
CA ALA A 138 -12.36 -25.53 -0.93
C ALA A 138 -11.32 -25.96 -1.98
N ARG A 139 -10.45 -25.05 -2.41
CA ARG A 139 -9.32 -25.31 -3.31
C ARG A 139 -8.07 -25.85 -2.61
N GLY A 140 -8.09 -26.02 -1.29
CA GLY A 140 -6.94 -26.48 -0.51
C GLY A 140 -5.78 -25.49 -0.45
N LEU A 141 -6.06 -24.18 -0.55
CA LEU A 141 -5.05 -23.11 -0.58
C LEU A 141 -5.01 -22.30 0.74
N ARG A 142 -5.72 -22.77 1.75
CA ARG A 142 -5.90 -22.07 3.02
C ARG A 142 -4.60 -21.88 3.80
N ASP A 143 -3.74 -22.89 3.75
CA ASP A 143 -2.48 -22.99 4.48
C ASP A 143 -1.37 -22.05 3.99
N VAL A 144 -1.60 -21.34 2.88
CA VAL A 144 -0.65 -20.32 2.37
C VAL A 144 -0.96 -18.91 2.90
N ILE A 145 -2.14 -18.72 3.50
CA ILE A 145 -2.57 -17.40 3.99
C ILE A 145 -1.95 -17.13 5.37
N ALA A 146 -1.13 -16.09 5.45
CA ALA A 146 -0.57 -15.61 6.71
C ALA A 146 -1.65 -14.98 7.59
N TYR A 147 -2.38 -14.04 7.03
CA TYR A 147 -3.56 -13.41 7.63
C TYR A 147 -4.35 -12.62 6.59
N VAL A 148 -5.54 -12.15 6.99
CA VAL A 148 -6.44 -11.33 6.19
C VAL A 148 -6.50 -9.92 6.77
N GLU A 149 -6.20 -8.96 5.95
CA GLU A 149 -6.39 -7.55 6.22
C GLU A 149 -7.70 -7.11 5.58
N LEU A 150 -8.66 -6.69 6.39
CA LEU A 150 -10.00 -6.31 5.96
C LEU A 150 -9.95 -5.29 4.81
N HIS A 151 -9.20 -4.19 5.00
CA HIS A 151 -8.94 -3.17 3.98
C HIS A 151 -7.62 -2.45 4.28
N ASN A 152 -6.95 -2.03 3.19
CA ASN A 152 -5.74 -1.21 3.24
C ASN A 152 -6.07 0.20 3.73
N GLU A 153 -5.28 0.69 4.71
CA GLU A 153 -5.30 2.09 5.15
C GLU A 153 -6.72 2.65 5.33
N VAL A 154 -7.47 2.05 6.23
CA VAL A 154 -8.89 2.42 6.46
C VAL A 154 -9.08 3.91 6.75
N ASP A 155 -8.08 4.54 7.37
CA ASP A 155 -8.03 5.96 7.74
C ASP A 155 -7.75 6.92 6.58
N LEU A 156 -7.33 6.39 5.43
CA LEU A 156 -7.05 7.15 4.20
C LEU A 156 -7.95 6.76 3.02
N SER A 157 -8.76 5.73 3.17
CA SER A 157 -9.62 5.18 2.12
C SER A 157 -11.06 5.68 2.22
N LEU A 158 -11.84 5.44 1.16
CA LEU A 158 -13.28 5.75 1.10
C LEU A 158 -14.15 4.67 1.77
N VAL A 159 -13.56 3.68 2.46
CA VAL A 159 -14.32 2.58 3.07
C VAL A 159 -15.21 3.05 4.22
N GLY A 160 -14.78 4.02 4.99
CA GLY A 160 -15.54 4.54 6.15
C GLY A 160 -16.20 5.89 5.88
N VAL A 161 -15.41 6.87 5.48
CA VAL A 161 -15.83 8.25 5.20
C VAL A 161 -15.10 8.76 3.97
N ASN A 162 -15.60 9.83 3.39
CA ASN A 162 -14.91 10.44 2.27
C ASN A 162 -13.75 11.30 2.79
N GLY A 163 -12.53 10.86 2.54
CA GLY A 163 -11.31 11.57 2.90
C GLY A 163 -10.58 11.01 4.12
N ARG A 164 -9.54 11.73 4.56
CA ARG A 164 -8.75 11.37 5.73
C ARG A 164 -9.56 11.48 7.02
N TRP A 165 -9.47 10.46 7.86
CA TRP A 165 -10.16 10.43 9.13
C TRP A 165 -9.63 11.49 10.11
N THR A 166 -10.58 12.09 10.84
CA THR A 166 -10.32 12.87 12.05
C THR A 166 -10.26 11.96 13.27
N ASP A 167 -9.85 12.48 14.43
CA ASP A 167 -9.83 11.71 15.68
C ASP A 167 -11.23 11.15 16.03
N SER A 168 -12.32 11.91 15.75
CA SER A 168 -13.68 11.43 15.95
C SER A 168 -14.04 10.29 15.01
N ASP A 169 -13.59 10.33 13.74
CA ASP A 169 -13.87 9.27 12.79
C ASP A 169 -13.25 7.94 13.23
N HIS A 170 -12.05 7.97 13.82
CA HIS A 170 -11.42 6.77 14.38
C HIS A 170 -12.30 6.11 15.44
N TRP A 171 -12.89 6.88 16.37
CA TRP A 171 -13.81 6.37 17.39
C TRP A 171 -15.13 5.88 16.78
N ASP A 172 -15.74 6.67 15.92
CA ASP A 172 -17.04 6.38 15.31
C ASP A 172 -17.01 5.12 14.44
N ARG A 173 -15.87 4.80 13.82
CA ARG A 173 -15.69 3.63 12.93
C ARG A 173 -15.20 2.38 13.64
N LYS A 174 -14.68 2.50 14.86
CA LYS A 174 -14.13 1.38 15.63
C LYS A 174 -15.11 0.20 15.72
N THR A 175 -16.34 0.45 16.11
CA THR A 175 -17.39 -0.58 16.25
C THR A 175 -17.66 -1.29 14.92
N SER A 176 -17.79 -0.54 13.81
CA SER A 176 -18.04 -1.14 12.49
C SER A 176 -16.88 -2.03 12.03
N MET A 177 -15.64 -1.65 12.34
CA MET A 177 -14.47 -2.49 12.08
C MET A 177 -14.43 -3.72 12.98
N GLU A 178 -14.75 -3.57 14.27
CA GLU A 178 -14.82 -4.69 15.22
C GLU A 178 -15.90 -5.70 14.84
N ASP A 179 -17.07 -5.25 14.39
CA ASP A 179 -18.15 -6.11 13.89
C ASP A 179 -17.71 -6.87 12.64
N ALA A 180 -17.08 -6.19 11.67
CA ALA A 180 -16.56 -6.82 10.46
C ALA A 180 -15.47 -7.87 10.73
N ILE A 181 -14.50 -7.54 11.59
CA ILE A 181 -13.46 -8.50 12.04
C ILE A 181 -14.12 -9.65 12.83
N GLY A 182 -15.13 -9.37 13.66
CA GLY A 182 -15.90 -10.38 14.40
C GLY A 182 -16.59 -11.38 13.49
N LEU A 183 -17.17 -10.89 12.38
CA LEU A 183 -17.78 -11.75 11.34
C LEU A 183 -16.74 -12.69 10.73
N LEU A 184 -15.59 -12.16 10.34
CA LEU A 184 -14.49 -12.95 9.76
C LEU A 184 -13.96 -14.00 10.72
N ARG A 185 -13.71 -13.64 11.99
CA ARG A 185 -13.26 -14.55 13.04
C ARG A 185 -14.25 -15.68 13.33
N SER A 186 -15.54 -15.37 13.26
CA SER A 186 -16.59 -16.38 13.47
C SER A 186 -16.67 -17.38 12.33
N ALA A 187 -16.52 -16.92 11.08
CA ALA A 187 -16.57 -17.75 9.88
C ALA A 187 -15.26 -18.56 9.67
N HIS A 188 -14.12 -17.94 9.98
CA HIS A 188 -12.78 -18.53 9.74
C HIS A 188 -11.89 -18.37 10.99
N PRO A 189 -12.20 -19.06 12.10
CA PRO A 189 -11.48 -18.92 13.38
C PRO A 189 -10.04 -19.42 13.35
N ASP A 190 -9.67 -20.12 12.30
CA ASP A 190 -8.33 -20.68 12.03
C ASP A 190 -7.43 -19.71 11.22
N LEU A 191 -7.90 -18.49 10.91
CA LEU A 191 -7.11 -17.39 10.33
C LEU A 191 -7.00 -16.23 11.30
N LEU A 192 -5.94 -15.45 11.13
CA LEU A 192 -5.81 -14.15 11.77
C LEU A 192 -6.46 -13.08 10.89
N HIS A 193 -7.17 -12.14 11.52
CA HIS A 193 -7.88 -11.07 10.86
C HIS A 193 -7.50 -9.73 11.47
N THR A 194 -7.35 -8.71 10.63
CA THR A 194 -6.98 -7.36 11.04
C THR A 194 -7.44 -6.32 10.01
N THR A 195 -7.07 -5.08 10.22
CA THR A 195 -7.08 -3.98 9.26
C THR A 195 -5.78 -3.22 9.37
N SER A 196 -5.43 -2.34 8.41
CA SER A 196 -4.27 -1.48 8.51
C SER A 196 -4.63 0.00 8.55
N TYR A 197 -3.68 0.79 9.04
CA TYR A 197 -3.73 2.24 9.07
C TYR A 197 -2.54 2.80 8.32
N GLY A 198 -2.78 3.76 7.43
CA GLY A 198 -1.73 4.51 6.72
C GLY A 198 -1.03 5.51 7.64
N ILE A 199 -1.78 6.02 8.63
CA ILE A 199 -1.24 6.86 9.70
C ILE A 199 -1.64 6.21 11.02
N PRO A 200 -0.76 5.41 11.64
CA PRO A 200 -1.08 4.77 12.90
C PRO A 200 -1.57 5.81 13.93
N PRO A 201 -2.69 5.58 14.61
CA PRO A 201 -3.21 6.52 15.61
C PRO A 201 -2.38 6.45 16.90
N PHE A 202 -1.07 6.70 16.81
CA PHE A 202 -0.08 6.41 17.86
C PHE A 202 -0.31 7.17 19.17
N LEU A 203 -1.08 8.26 19.15
CA LEU A 203 -1.53 8.98 20.37
C LEU A 203 -2.85 8.43 20.92
N HIS A 204 -3.58 7.65 20.15
CA HIS A 204 -4.92 7.13 20.44
C HIS A 204 -5.05 5.68 19.96
N MET A 205 -4.06 4.82 20.30
CA MET A 205 -4.04 3.41 19.86
C MET A 205 -5.27 2.61 20.33
N ASP A 206 -5.97 3.09 21.34
CA ASP A 206 -7.23 2.54 21.82
C ASP A 206 -8.41 2.72 20.82
N THR A 207 -8.24 3.53 19.78
CA THR A 207 -9.19 3.63 18.66
C THR A 207 -9.05 2.49 17.66
N ALA A 208 -7.93 1.76 17.66
CA ALA A 208 -7.77 0.56 16.84
C ALA A 208 -8.73 -0.56 17.33
N PRO A 209 -9.25 -1.41 16.41
CA PRO A 209 -10.14 -2.49 16.78
C PRO A 209 -9.49 -3.45 17.79
N SER A 210 -10.12 -3.59 18.97
CA SER A 210 -9.57 -4.40 20.06
C SER A 210 -9.55 -5.91 19.77
N ASN A 211 -10.34 -6.33 18.78
CA ASN A 211 -10.43 -7.71 18.32
C ASN A 211 -9.54 -8.02 17.10
N SER A 212 -8.73 -7.08 16.63
CA SER A 212 -7.67 -7.34 15.66
C SER A 212 -6.70 -8.39 16.19
N GLN A 213 -6.30 -9.33 15.35
CA GLN A 213 -5.39 -10.42 15.72
C GLN A 213 -3.96 -10.21 15.23
N VAL A 214 -3.71 -9.09 14.53
CA VAL A 214 -2.40 -8.59 14.12
C VAL A 214 -2.42 -7.07 14.28
N ALA A 215 -1.41 -6.49 14.92
CA ALA A 215 -1.19 -5.04 14.95
C ALA A 215 -0.51 -4.62 13.63
N HIS A 216 -1.28 -4.50 12.56
CA HIS A 216 -0.78 -4.18 11.23
C HIS A 216 -0.90 -2.69 10.94
N HIS A 217 0.22 -2.03 10.74
CA HIS A 217 0.29 -0.60 10.46
C HIS A 217 1.29 -0.30 9.35
N HIS A 218 1.10 0.86 8.69
CA HIS A 218 2.07 1.46 7.79
C HIS A 218 2.80 2.58 8.53
N LEU A 219 4.10 2.71 8.32
CA LEU A 219 4.89 3.67 9.05
C LEU A 219 5.76 4.48 8.10
N TYR A 220 5.27 5.64 7.71
CA TYR A 220 6.00 6.58 6.88
C TYR A 220 6.47 7.79 7.70
N VAL A 221 7.75 8.11 7.59
CA VAL A 221 8.37 9.27 8.25
C VAL A 221 8.76 10.30 7.20
N TYR A 222 7.77 10.94 6.61
CA TYR A 222 7.96 11.86 5.50
C TYR A 222 9.07 12.89 5.72
N GLY A 223 9.14 13.54 6.89
CA GLY A 223 10.22 14.45 7.28
C GLY A 223 10.69 15.38 6.16
N VAL A 224 11.88 15.11 5.61
CA VAL A 224 12.43 15.91 4.50
C VAL A 224 11.54 15.89 3.25
N LEU A 225 10.84 14.79 2.97
CA LEU A 225 9.90 14.71 1.84
C LEU A 225 8.68 15.59 2.08
N GLN A 226 8.14 15.64 3.31
CA GLN A 226 7.06 16.58 3.64
C GLN A 226 7.53 18.04 3.48
N ALA A 227 8.75 18.36 3.90
CA ALA A 227 9.32 19.69 3.72
C ALA A 227 9.46 20.06 2.23
N LEU A 228 9.81 19.11 1.35
CA LEU A 228 9.79 19.33 -0.11
C LEU A 228 8.37 19.58 -0.61
N PHE A 229 7.39 18.80 -0.15
CA PHE A 229 5.98 18.98 -0.53
C PHE A 229 5.44 20.34 -0.13
N ASP A 230 5.77 20.80 1.08
CA ASP A 230 5.35 22.12 1.59
C ASP A 230 6.05 23.25 0.83
N TRP A 231 7.35 23.13 0.56
CA TRP A 231 8.11 24.10 -0.22
C TRP A 231 7.62 24.20 -1.66
N SER A 232 7.39 23.08 -2.33
CA SER A 232 6.91 23.03 -3.71
C SER A 232 5.41 23.26 -3.85
N GLN A 233 4.66 23.24 -2.73
CA GLN A 233 3.20 23.28 -2.71
C GLN A 233 2.55 22.26 -3.65
N ILE A 234 3.08 21.02 -3.67
CA ILE A 234 2.64 19.95 -4.57
C ILE A 234 1.13 19.65 -4.48
N ARG A 235 0.49 20.01 -3.37
CA ARG A 235 -0.95 19.83 -3.12
C ARG A 235 -1.79 21.08 -3.41
N ALA A 236 -1.19 22.14 -3.95
CA ALA A 236 -1.94 23.33 -4.32
C ALA A 236 -2.85 23.05 -5.52
N GLU A 237 -3.96 23.79 -5.58
CA GLU A 237 -4.92 23.73 -6.67
C GLU A 237 -4.67 24.86 -7.70
N PRO A 238 -5.14 24.70 -8.96
CA PRO A 238 -5.14 25.79 -9.91
C PRO A 238 -5.92 27.01 -9.38
N PRO A 239 -5.51 28.26 -9.70
CA PRO A 239 -4.44 28.62 -10.64
C PRO A 239 -3.03 28.70 -10.03
N VAL A 240 -2.86 28.33 -8.77
CA VAL A 240 -1.56 28.40 -8.08
C VAL A 240 -0.62 27.29 -8.55
N TYR A 241 -1.15 26.08 -8.74
CA TYR A 241 -0.37 24.92 -9.18
C TYR A 241 -0.20 24.86 -10.69
N PRO A 242 1.00 24.51 -11.21
CA PRO A 242 2.25 24.30 -10.49
C PRO A 242 2.98 25.61 -10.15
N THR A 243 3.49 25.71 -8.92
CA THR A 243 4.30 26.84 -8.45
C THR A 243 5.63 26.96 -9.20
N ALA A 244 6.37 28.05 -9.00
CA ALA A 244 7.72 28.22 -9.54
C ALA A 244 8.68 27.16 -8.97
N GLU A 245 8.54 26.85 -7.67
CA GLU A 245 9.29 25.83 -6.96
C GLU A 245 9.00 24.44 -7.55
N MET A 246 7.71 24.10 -7.74
CA MET A 246 7.32 22.84 -8.37
C MET A 246 7.87 22.71 -9.79
N LYS A 247 7.78 23.76 -10.60
CA LYS A 247 8.33 23.79 -11.96
C LYS A 247 9.84 23.51 -12.00
N SER A 248 10.58 23.93 -10.96
CA SER A 248 12.03 23.64 -10.86
C SER A 248 12.35 22.17 -10.61
N LEU A 249 11.37 21.37 -10.17
CA LEU A 249 11.47 19.93 -9.93
C LEU A 249 10.96 19.10 -11.12
N LEU A 250 10.44 19.73 -12.16
CA LEU A 250 9.92 19.06 -13.35
C LEU A 250 10.96 19.01 -14.47
N ARG A 251 10.81 18.02 -15.34
CA ARG A 251 11.54 17.95 -16.60
C ARG A 251 11.11 19.08 -17.54
N PRO A 252 12.02 19.53 -18.44
CA PRO A 252 11.70 20.61 -19.41
C PRO A 252 10.59 20.27 -20.40
N ASP A 253 10.30 19.00 -20.64
CA ASP A 253 9.26 18.48 -21.52
C ASP A 253 7.89 18.30 -20.84
N ALA A 254 7.76 18.69 -19.58
CA ALA A 254 6.48 18.63 -18.87
C ALA A 254 5.43 19.51 -19.59
N PRO A 255 4.25 18.97 -19.92
CA PRO A 255 3.18 19.75 -20.51
C PRO A 255 2.60 20.73 -19.49
N ASP A 256 1.80 21.69 -19.94
CA ASP A 256 1.01 22.48 -19.01
C ASP A 256 0.06 21.58 -18.20
N PHE A 257 -0.12 21.89 -16.92
CA PHE A 257 -0.94 21.08 -16.01
C PHE A 257 -2.40 20.91 -16.49
N ASP A 258 -2.97 21.95 -17.11
CA ASP A 258 -4.32 21.84 -17.69
C ASP A 258 -4.39 20.86 -18.86
N THR A 259 -3.34 20.81 -19.69
CA THR A 259 -3.22 19.81 -20.76
C THR A 259 -3.13 18.39 -20.19
N TYR A 260 -2.32 18.20 -19.15
CA TYR A 260 -2.21 16.91 -18.46
C TYR A 260 -3.56 16.49 -17.85
N ARG A 261 -4.22 17.40 -17.13
CA ARG A 261 -5.53 17.15 -16.51
C ARG A 261 -6.60 16.76 -17.53
N ALA A 262 -6.60 17.39 -18.71
CA ALA A 262 -7.57 17.07 -19.76
C ALA A 262 -7.41 15.65 -20.34
N GLY A 263 -6.25 15.02 -20.16
CA GLY A 263 -5.98 13.61 -20.56
C GLY A 263 -6.53 12.56 -19.59
N VAL A 264 -6.97 12.96 -18.38
CA VAL A 264 -7.45 12.05 -17.34
C VAL A 264 -8.95 11.87 -17.43
N LYS A 265 -9.43 10.64 -17.38
CA LYS A 265 -10.87 10.36 -17.25
C LYS A 265 -11.34 10.88 -15.88
N ALA A 266 -12.33 11.77 -15.86
CA ALA A 266 -12.74 12.46 -14.62
C ALA A 266 -13.09 11.48 -13.49
N TRP A 267 -13.82 10.40 -13.76
CA TRP A 267 -14.23 9.42 -12.76
C TRP A 267 -13.06 8.66 -12.11
N THR A 268 -11.91 8.53 -12.81
CA THR A 268 -10.74 7.84 -12.24
C THR A 268 -10.14 8.60 -11.07
N LEU A 269 -10.30 9.92 -11.05
CA LEU A 269 -9.86 10.77 -9.93
C LEU A 269 -10.74 10.59 -8.70
N ASP A 270 -12.02 10.25 -8.87
CA ASP A 270 -12.93 9.92 -7.77
C ASP A 270 -12.67 8.50 -7.23
N ALA A 271 -12.03 7.66 -8.02
CA ALA A 271 -11.69 6.27 -7.67
C ALA A 271 -10.29 6.09 -7.07
N THR A 272 -9.56 7.18 -6.81
CA THR A 272 -8.23 7.16 -6.16
C THR A 272 -8.12 8.25 -5.09
N ILE A 273 -7.35 7.94 -4.04
CA ILE A 273 -7.00 8.93 -3.01
C ILE A 273 -5.82 9.82 -3.40
N THR A 274 -5.21 9.56 -4.56
CA THR A 274 -4.00 10.27 -4.99
C THR A 274 -4.36 11.55 -5.73
N PRO A 275 -3.92 12.73 -5.27
CA PRO A 275 -4.18 13.99 -5.96
C PRO A 275 -3.55 14.03 -7.35
N LEU A 276 -4.28 14.62 -8.31
CA LEU A 276 -3.79 14.76 -9.69
C LEU A 276 -2.47 15.55 -9.78
N SER A 277 -2.30 16.56 -8.94
CA SER A 277 -1.07 17.35 -8.86
C SER A 277 0.14 16.49 -8.47
N TYR A 278 -0.05 15.49 -7.60
CA TYR A 278 0.99 14.54 -7.24
C TYR A 278 1.33 13.60 -8.40
N LEU A 279 0.32 13.08 -9.11
CA LEU A 279 0.53 12.26 -10.31
C LEU A 279 1.33 13.02 -11.37
N TYR A 280 0.94 14.27 -11.65
CA TYR A 280 1.67 15.13 -12.59
C TYR A 280 3.12 15.36 -12.16
N ALA A 281 3.35 15.69 -10.89
CA ALA A 281 4.68 15.92 -10.36
C ALA A 281 5.57 14.69 -10.47
N SER A 282 4.99 13.49 -10.30
CA SER A 282 5.70 12.23 -10.39
C SER A 282 6.01 11.83 -11.84
N ASP A 283 5.03 11.97 -12.74
CA ASP A 283 5.19 11.59 -14.15
C ASP A 283 6.21 12.46 -14.88
N TYR A 284 6.32 13.72 -14.48
CA TYR A 284 7.25 14.67 -15.08
C TYR A 284 8.40 15.05 -14.16
N ALA A 285 8.70 14.25 -13.14
CA ALA A 285 9.78 14.52 -12.21
C ALA A 285 11.14 14.60 -12.91
N ASN A 286 11.93 15.62 -12.58
CA ASN A 286 13.37 15.62 -12.76
C ASN A 286 13.99 14.97 -11.53
N GLY A 287 14.27 13.65 -11.60
CA GLY A 287 14.79 12.88 -10.47
C GLY A 287 16.02 13.50 -9.82
N ALA A 288 16.98 13.96 -10.64
CA ALA A 288 18.20 14.62 -10.14
C ALA A 288 17.90 15.92 -9.36
N ALA A 289 16.89 16.69 -9.77
CA ALA A 289 16.49 17.90 -9.05
C ALA A 289 15.79 17.55 -7.72
N TRP A 290 14.94 16.53 -7.69
CA TRP A 290 14.33 16.00 -6.47
C TRP A 290 15.39 15.51 -5.49
N ASP A 291 16.31 14.67 -5.95
CA ASP A 291 17.38 14.10 -5.12
C ASP A 291 18.30 15.19 -4.57
N ALA A 292 18.71 16.14 -5.42
CA ALA A 292 19.55 17.25 -4.98
C ALA A 292 18.89 18.10 -3.89
N TRP A 293 17.57 18.30 -3.96
CA TRP A 293 16.83 19.01 -2.93
C TRP A 293 16.74 18.19 -1.63
N LEU A 294 16.38 16.93 -1.74
CA LEU A 294 16.20 16.01 -0.59
C LEU A 294 17.53 15.80 0.15
N TYR A 295 18.60 15.46 -0.54
CA TYR A 295 19.91 15.27 0.09
C TYR A 295 20.44 16.54 0.77
N ARG A 296 20.23 17.70 0.15
CA ARG A 296 20.67 18.99 0.73
C ARG A 296 19.96 19.29 2.05
N ASN A 297 18.72 18.92 2.18
CA ASN A 297 17.87 19.29 3.30
C ASN A 297 17.74 18.18 4.37
N TYR A 298 18.17 16.94 4.07
CA TYR A 298 17.96 15.79 4.94
C TYR A 298 18.44 16.00 6.37
N ALA A 299 19.64 16.53 6.56
CA ALA A 299 20.24 16.72 7.89
C ALA A 299 19.38 17.58 8.84
N LEU A 300 18.51 18.43 8.31
CA LEU A 300 17.57 19.24 9.10
C LEU A 300 16.42 18.40 9.66
N HIS A 301 16.12 17.26 9.06
CA HIS A 301 14.97 16.41 9.36
C HIS A 301 15.34 15.03 9.91
N GLU A 302 16.62 14.64 9.87
CA GLU A 302 17.07 13.31 10.28
C GLU A 302 16.61 12.92 11.68
N LEU A 303 16.82 13.80 12.68
CA LEU A 303 16.46 13.52 14.07
C LEU A 303 14.94 13.37 14.25
N GLU A 304 14.14 14.18 13.55
CA GLU A 304 12.69 14.09 13.57
C GLU A 304 12.21 12.77 12.96
N MET A 305 12.79 12.37 11.82
CA MET A 305 12.46 11.13 11.15
C MET A 305 12.79 9.91 12.03
N ARG A 306 13.98 9.85 12.63
CA ARG A 306 14.37 8.78 13.55
C ARG A 306 13.43 8.70 14.75
N ARG A 307 13.17 9.82 15.43
CA ARG A 307 12.21 9.87 16.54
C ARG A 307 10.81 9.45 16.12
N GLY A 308 10.39 9.84 14.90
CA GLY A 308 9.11 9.44 14.31
C GLY A 308 9.00 7.92 14.18
N ILE A 309 10.07 7.24 13.82
CA ILE A 309 10.14 5.77 13.80
C ILE A 309 10.00 5.23 15.23
N ASP A 310 10.83 5.69 16.16
CA ASP A 310 10.90 5.16 17.53
C ASP A 310 9.56 5.20 18.26
N TYR A 311 8.92 6.36 18.32
CA TYR A 311 7.69 6.46 19.10
C TYR A 311 6.49 5.77 18.46
N ARG A 312 6.43 5.70 17.12
CA ARG A 312 5.37 4.96 16.42
C ARG A 312 5.55 3.46 16.59
N LEU A 313 6.74 2.93 16.38
CA LEU A 313 7.02 1.51 16.63
C LEU A 313 6.76 1.15 18.11
N SER A 314 7.16 2.01 19.05
CA SER A 314 6.90 1.81 20.47
C SER A 314 5.41 1.78 20.81
N ALA A 315 4.61 2.67 20.21
CA ALA A 315 3.16 2.69 20.39
C ALA A 315 2.50 1.40 19.84
N ILE A 316 2.88 0.97 18.65
CA ILE A 316 2.38 -0.25 18.01
C ILE A 316 2.79 -1.48 18.85
N SER A 317 4.06 -1.58 19.27
CA SER A 317 4.54 -2.67 20.11
C SER A 317 3.83 -2.72 21.47
N THR A 318 3.58 -1.57 22.08
CA THR A 318 2.83 -1.48 23.34
C THR A 318 1.41 -2.00 23.17
N TRP A 319 0.71 -1.56 22.13
CA TRP A 319 -0.65 -2.01 21.84
C TRP A 319 -0.69 -3.52 21.55
N SER A 320 0.25 -4.00 20.72
CA SER A 320 0.42 -5.42 20.39
C SER A 320 0.58 -6.29 21.65
N LYS A 321 1.48 -5.88 22.57
CA LYS A 321 1.74 -6.60 23.83
C LYS A 321 0.52 -6.59 24.75
N LEU A 322 -0.19 -5.46 24.85
CA LEU A 322 -1.42 -5.34 25.65
C LEU A 322 -2.54 -6.27 25.17
N HIS A 323 -2.63 -6.49 23.85
CA HIS A 323 -3.66 -7.33 23.25
C HIS A 323 -3.20 -8.78 22.99
N GLY A 324 -1.92 -9.09 23.23
CA GLY A 324 -1.34 -10.42 23.03
C GLY A 324 -1.32 -10.85 21.55
N VAL A 325 -1.11 -9.92 20.62
CA VAL A 325 -1.12 -10.16 19.17
C VAL A 325 0.22 -9.76 18.55
N PRO A 326 0.65 -10.36 17.42
CA PRO A 326 1.88 -9.97 16.75
C PRO A 326 1.77 -8.58 16.12
N ALA A 327 2.90 -7.86 16.03
CA ALA A 327 3.01 -6.58 15.35
C ALA A 327 3.68 -6.72 13.99
N VAL A 328 3.16 -6.00 12.98
CA VAL A 328 3.65 -6.01 11.59
C VAL A 328 3.67 -4.58 11.04
N ILE A 329 4.75 -4.24 10.33
CA ILE A 329 4.78 -3.06 9.45
C ILE A 329 4.62 -3.52 8.01
N GLY A 330 3.43 -3.22 7.44
CA GLY A 330 3.04 -3.60 6.08
C GLY A 330 3.59 -2.69 4.99
N GLU A 331 3.89 -1.43 5.31
CA GLU A 331 4.50 -0.45 4.41
C GLU A 331 5.36 0.55 5.22
N GLY A 332 6.43 1.07 4.63
CA GLY A 332 7.38 2.04 5.22
C GLY A 332 8.49 2.33 4.19
N TRP A 333 9.37 3.28 4.36
CA TRP A 333 9.64 4.06 5.58
C TRP A 333 9.65 5.55 5.28
N VAL A 334 10.32 5.98 4.16
CA VAL A 334 10.51 7.42 3.85
C VAL A 334 9.20 8.06 3.41
N GLY A 335 8.47 7.43 2.52
CA GLY A 335 7.30 7.96 1.85
C GLY A 335 7.36 7.63 0.35
N PHE A 336 6.75 8.49 -0.48
CA PHE A 336 6.64 8.24 -1.91
C PHE A 336 7.36 9.34 -2.70
N THR A 337 8.63 9.13 -3.05
CA THR A 337 9.29 9.94 -4.07
C THR A 337 8.83 9.47 -5.46
N PRO A 338 8.96 10.32 -6.51
CA PRO A 338 8.75 9.86 -7.89
C PRO A 338 9.66 8.67 -8.24
N ALA A 339 9.22 7.81 -9.16
CA ALA A 339 10.02 6.67 -9.62
C ALA A 339 11.38 7.09 -10.21
N ALA A 340 11.48 8.32 -10.74
CA ALA A 340 12.71 8.90 -11.25
C ALA A 340 13.72 9.34 -10.17
N SER A 341 13.30 9.43 -8.89
CA SER A 341 14.16 9.80 -7.75
C SER A 341 14.83 8.55 -7.18
N GLU A 342 16.09 8.63 -6.85
CA GLU A 342 16.86 7.55 -6.21
C GLU A 342 16.97 7.71 -4.68
N PHE A 343 16.36 8.75 -4.10
CA PHE A 343 16.53 9.07 -2.68
C PHE A 343 16.11 7.92 -1.75
N GLU A 344 14.98 7.27 -2.02
CA GLU A 344 14.50 6.15 -1.20
C GLU A 344 15.34 4.88 -1.34
N ASP A 345 15.96 4.69 -2.51
CA ASP A 345 16.78 3.51 -2.83
C ASP A 345 18.27 3.77 -2.56
N GLY A 346 18.65 5.05 -2.40
CA GLY A 346 20.01 5.50 -2.18
C GLY A 346 20.47 5.42 -0.71
N PRO A 347 21.67 5.94 -0.40
CA PRO A 347 22.31 5.74 0.91
C PRO A 347 21.46 6.18 2.11
N ILE A 348 20.77 7.32 2.01
CA ILE A 348 19.93 7.82 3.12
C ILE A 348 18.68 6.96 3.28
N GLY A 349 17.99 6.61 2.19
CA GLY A 349 16.82 5.72 2.25
C GLY A 349 17.18 4.34 2.81
N GLN A 350 18.34 3.81 2.43
CA GLN A 350 18.86 2.54 2.96
C GLN A 350 19.19 2.65 4.45
N GLU A 351 19.80 3.75 4.89
CA GLU A 351 20.10 4.00 6.31
C GLU A 351 18.82 4.09 7.15
N ILE A 352 17.81 4.82 6.67
CA ILE A 352 16.49 4.91 7.34
C ILE A 352 15.85 3.54 7.43
N THR A 353 15.87 2.76 6.34
CA THR A 353 15.36 1.38 6.31
C THR A 353 16.05 0.51 7.34
N GLN A 354 17.38 0.50 7.36
CA GLN A 354 18.16 -0.30 8.31
C GLN A 354 17.84 0.07 9.75
N TYR A 355 17.80 1.38 10.05
CA TYR A 355 17.44 1.87 11.39
C TYR A 355 16.04 1.40 11.81
N ALA A 356 15.06 1.52 10.93
CA ALA A 356 13.68 1.14 11.21
C ALA A 356 13.52 -0.38 11.41
N VAL A 357 14.19 -1.17 10.58
CA VAL A 357 14.17 -2.64 10.68
C VAL A 357 14.82 -3.13 11.96
N GLN A 358 15.96 -2.54 12.34
CA GLN A 358 16.63 -2.86 13.62
C GLN A 358 15.74 -2.49 14.82
N SER A 359 15.14 -1.29 14.82
CA SER A 359 14.24 -0.85 15.88
C SER A 359 12.99 -1.76 15.99
N ALA A 360 12.40 -2.16 14.87
CA ALA A 360 11.25 -3.08 14.85
C ALA A 360 11.63 -4.45 15.43
N ARG A 361 12.80 -4.97 15.05
CA ARG A 361 13.32 -6.23 15.57
C ARG A 361 13.57 -6.19 17.09
N GLU A 362 14.16 -5.11 17.59
CA GLU A 362 14.41 -4.91 19.05
C GLU A 362 13.09 -4.85 19.85
N LEU A 363 11.98 -4.52 19.19
CA LEU A 363 10.64 -4.48 19.77
C LEU A 363 9.82 -5.76 19.55
N ASP A 364 10.43 -6.83 19.00
CA ASP A 364 9.83 -8.15 18.72
C ASP A 364 8.70 -8.10 17.68
N PHE A 365 8.83 -7.28 16.65
CA PHE A 365 7.90 -7.32 15.53
C PHE A 365 7.95 -8.66 14.80
N TRP A 366 6.79 -9.19 14.43
CA TRP A 366 6.67 -10.46 13.70
C TRP A 366 7.01 -10.35 12.22
N GLY A 367 6.73 -9.19 11.60
CA GLY A 367 7.00 -8.94 10.19
C GLY A 367 7.26 -7.48 9.88
N ILE A 368 8.08 -7.26 8.87
CA ILE A 368 8.40 -5.93 8.34
C ILE A 368 8.51 -5.96 6.82
N VAL A 369 8.48 -4.79 6.20
CA VAL A 369 8.95 -4.59 4.82
C VAL A 369 10.34 -3.96 4.83
N VAL A 370 11.18 -4.31 3.86
CA VAL A 370 12.47 -3.64 3.65
C VAL A 370 12.26 -2.22 3.11
N GLY A 371 11.19 -2.03 2.35
CA GLY A 371 10.76 -0.72 1.87
C GLY A 371 9.49 -0.90 1.04
N SER A 372 8.57 0.04 1.17
CA SER A 372 7.40 0.07 0.31
C SER A 372 7.81 0.20 -1.14
N ASN A 373 7.00 -0.36 -2.01
CA ASN A 373 7.24 -0.27 -3.45
C ASN A 373 8.61 -0.83 -3.91
N ARG A 374 9.22 -1.74 -3.16
CA ARG A 374 10.33 -2.56 -3.64
C ARG A 374 9.76 -3.62 -4.58
N ALA A 375 9.76 -3.33 -5.88
CA ALA A 375 9.10 -4.12 -6.92
C ALA A 375 9.95 -4.14 -8.20
N PRO A 376 9.71 -5.05 -9.14
CA PRO A 376 10.55 -5.24 -10.34
C PRO A 376 10.75 -4.00 -11.21
N HIS A 377 9.92 -2.98 -11.08
CA HIS A 377 10.04 -1.71 -11.84
C HIS A 377 10.79 -0.60 -11.09
N HIS A 378 11.37 -0.89 -9.94
CA HIS A 378 12.13 0.07 -9.12
C HIS A 378 13.63 -0.19 -9.17
N SER A 379 14.42 0.89 -9.08
CA SER A 379 15.88 0.80 -8.99
C SER A 379 16.34 -0.06 -7.81
N GLY A 380 15.72 0.12 -6.65
CA GLY A 380 16.04 -0.65 -5.44
C GLY A 380 15.77 -2.15 -5.55
N TRP A 381 14.95 -2.62 -6.51
CA TRP A 381 14.74 -4.05 -6.74
C TRP A 381 16.00 -4.76 -7.23
N SER A 382 16.83 -4.08 -7.98
CA SER A 382 18.09 -4.63 -8.52
C SER A 382 19.19 -4.79 -7.46
N ASP A 383 19.08 -4.12 -6.31
CA ASP A 383 20.01 -4.27 -5.18
C ASP A 383 19.63 -5.48 -4.31
N ILE A 384 19.92 -6.68 -4.85
CA ILE A 384 19.64 -7.96 -4.20
C ILE A 384 20.39 -8.06 -2.88
N SER A 385 21.65 -7.66 -2.85
CA SER A 385 22.52 -7.81 -1.68
C SER A 385 22.03 -7.02 -0.48
N HIS A 386 21.57 -5.79 -0.69
CA HIS A 386 20.98 -4.97 0.36
C HIS A 386 19.69 -5.59 0.92
N GLN A 387 18.76 -5.98 0.03
CA GLN A 387 17.49 -6.58 0.45
C GLN A 387 17.71 -7.90 1.21
N LEU A 388 18.58 -8.77 0.70
CA LEU A 388 18.92 -10.03 1.35
C LEU A 388 19.53 -9.80 2.73
N SER A 389 20.51 -8.90 2.85
CA SER A 389 21.16 -8.57 4.13
C SER A 389 20.16 -8.07 5.18
N ILE A 390 19.25 -7.17 4.81
CA ILE A 390 18.23 -6.63 5.74
C ILE A 390 17.25 -7.73 6.17
N ASN A 391 16.80 -8.57 5.24
CA ASN A 391 15.87 -9.66 5.55
C ASN A 391 16.54 -10.73 6.44
N GLU A 392 17.80 -11.09 6.17
CA GLU A 392 18.58 -12.01 7.02
C GLU A 392 18.83 -11.42 8.41
N GLU A 393 19.15 -10.14 8.51
CA GLU A 393 19.32 -9.45 9.80
C GLU A 393 18.02 -9.49 10.60
N PHE A 394 16.87 -9.24 9.98
CA PHE A 394 15.59 -9.28 10.67
C PHE A 394 15.23 -10.70 11.15
N ILE A 395 15.44 -11.70 10.31
CA ILE A 395 15.04 -13.09 10.60
C ILE A 395 16.02 -13.79 11.55
N HIS A 396 17.33 -13.62 11.34
CA HIS A 396 18.38 -14.39 11.98
C HIS A 396 19.31 -13.58 12.88
N GLY A 397 19.21 -12.27 12.85
CA GLY A 397 20.10 -11.40 13.61
C GLY A 397 20.05 -11.75 15.09
N GLY A 398 21.15 -12.28 15.61
CA GLY A 398 21.27 -12.94 16.89
C GLY A 398 20.79 -12.11 18.08
N THR A 399 20.22 -12.79 19.05
CA THR A 399 20.10 -12.27 20.42
C THR A 399 21.43 -11.67 20.82
N ARG A 400 21.44 -10.37 21.12
CA ARG A 400 22.56 -9.81 21.91
C ARG A 400 22.54 -10.55 23.25
N GLU A 401 23.62 -11.32 23.53
CA GLU A 401 23.89 -11.89 24.84
C GLU A 401 23.94 -10.79 25.92
#